data_0ede2981da8fc6a6d622011d7cce02a5
#
_entry.id   0ede2981da8fc6a6d622011d7cce02a5
#
_cell.length_a   1.000
_cell.length_b   1.000
_cell.length_c   1.000
_cell.angle_alpha   90.00
_cell.angle_beta   90.00
_cell.angle_gamma   90.00
#
_symmetry.space_group_name_H-M   'P 1'
#
loop_
_entity.id
_entity.type
_entity.pdbx_description
1 polymer ?
#
loop_
_entity_poly.entity_id
_entity_poly.type
_entity_poly.pdbx_seq_one_letter_code
_entity_poly.pdbx_strand_id
1 'polypeptide(L)'
;IFSQYTFTDAFPVNNFNLLFFGTILLIFSYFTMAFFQTISVYYLSVITLGFGFGMTRPALASSLSLSQNPENQGSAAGYLGSVIPIGHMTTPFIAMPIYAINPSYLYYFSSILCITLVLFIILHPKLRDLKDL
;
A
#
# COMPACT_ATOMS: atom_id res chain seq x y z
N ILE A 1 9.78 -15.18 2.44
CA ILE A 1 8.83 -15.90 3.32
C ILE A 1 9.27 -15.76 4.79
N PHE A 2 10.54 -15.96 5.15
CA PHE A 2 11.02 -15.86 6.55
C PHE A 2 10.99 -14.43 7.12
N SER A 3 11.23 -13.40 6.32
CA SER A 3 11.28 -12.01 6.81
C SER A 3 9.90 -11.41 7.14
N GLN A 4 8.83 -11.96 6.58
CA GLN A 4 7.47 -11.48 6.84
C GLN A 4 6.95 -11.95 8.22
N TYR A 5 7.29 -13.14 8.64
CA TYR A 5 6.86 -13.68 9.94
C TYR A 5 7.57 -13.02 11.13
N THR A 6 8.83 -12.67 10.99
CA THR A 6 9.61 -12.08 12.08
C THR A 6 9.24 -10.63 12.39
N PHE A 7 8.71 -9.88 11.41
CA PHE A 7 8.40 -8.47 11.62
C PHE A 7 7.01 -8.25 12.24
N THR A 8 6.06 -9.13 11.95
CA THR A 8 4.70 -9.07 12.50
C THR A 8 4.60 -9.67 13.91
N ASP A 9 5.42 -10.67 14.22
CA ASP A 9 5.46 -11.30 15.56
C ASP A 9 6.24 -10.50 16.59
N ALA A 10 7.17 -9.64 16.16
CA ALA A 10 7.99 -8.83 17.05
C ALA A 10 7.25 -7.59 17.61
N PHE A 11 6.19 -7.14 16.95
CA PHE A 11 5.38 -6.01 17.40
C PHE A 11 3.90 -6.38 17.31
N PRO A 12 3.16 -6.38 18.42
CA PRO A 12 1.70 -6.52 18.42
C PRO A 12 1.06 -5.23 17.86
N VAL A 13 1.34 -4.93 16.62
CA VAL A 13 0.77 -3.78 15.92
C VAL A 13 -0.51 -4.25 15.25
N ASN A 14 -1.61 -3.63 15.61
CA ASN A 14 -2.91 -3.87 15.01
C ASN A 14 -2.82 -3.68 13.48
N ASN A 15 -3.39 -4.60 12.70
CA ASN A 15 -3.37 -4.57 11.23
C ASN A 15 -3.83 -3.23 10.65
N PHE A 16 -4.79 -2.58 11.32
CA PHE A 16 -5.25 -1.24 10.95
C PHE A 16 -4.14 -0.19 11.05
N ASN A 17 -3.42 -0.17 12.17
CA ASN A 17 -2.32 0.77 12.37
C ASN A 17 -1.19 0.53 11.35
N LEU A 18 -0.88 -0.74 11.08
CA LEU A 18 0.14 -1.11 10.11
C LEU A 18 -0.23 -0.65 8.70
N LEU A 19 -1.50 -0.84 8.31
CA LEU A 19 -2.03 -0.37 7.03
C LEU A 19 -1.99 1.16 6.94
N PHE A 20 -2.41 1.84 7.99
CA PHE A 20 -2.46 3.29 8.05
C PHE A 20 -1.05 3.92 7.97
N PHE A 21 -0.13 3.48 8.82
CA PHE A 21 1.25 3.96 8.80
C PHE A 21 1.97 3.63 7.49
N GLY A 22 1.78 2.42 6.97
CA GLY A 22 2.34 2.02 5.68
C GLY A 22 1.87 2.92 4.54
N THR A 23 0.57 3.26 4.51
CA THR A 23 0.02 4.15 3.49
C THR A 23 0.52 5.59 3.63
N ILE A 24 0.69 6.08 4.86
CA ILE A 24 1.31 7.41 5.10
C ILE A 24 2.74 7.45 4.58
N LEU A 25 3.53 6.40 4.81
CA LEU A 25 4.89 6.30 4.27
C LEU A 25 4.90 6.31 2.74
N LEU A 26 3.93 5.66 2.10
CA LEU A 26 3.79 5.70 0.64
C LEU A 26 3.48 7.11 0.15
N ILE A 27 2.56 7.83 0.79
CA ILE A 27 2.22 9.22 0.45
C ILE A 27 3.47 10.10 0.56
N PHE A 28 4.17 10.01 1.69
CA PHE A 28 5.38 10.78 1.94
C PHE A 28 6.46 10.50 0.88
N SER A 29 6.66 9.23 0.53
CA SER A 29 7.63 8.82 -0.47
C SER A 29 7.31 9.38 -1.86
N TYR A 30 6.07 9.21 -2.34
CA TYR A 30 5.67 9.74 -3.65
C TYR A 30 5.71 11.26 -3.69
N PHE A 31 5.29 11.92 -2.62
CA PHE A 31 5.34 13.37 -2.53
C PHE A 31 6.78 13.91 -2.57
N THR A 32 7.68 13.25 -1.88
CA THR A 32 9.11 13.60 -1.89
C THR A 32 9.71 13.42 -3.28
N MET A 33 9.36 12.33 -3.97
CA MET A 33 9.78 12.09 -5.37
C MET A 33 9.25 13.17 -6.34
N ALA A 34 8.04 13.67 -6.08
CA ALA A 34 7.43 14.70 -6.93
C ALA A 34 8.14 16.05 -6.81
N PHE A 35 8.55 16.42 -5.59
CA PHE A 35 9.13 17.74 -5.32
C PHE A 35 10.66 17.79 -5.55
N PHE A 36 11.36 16.75 -5.16
CA PHE A 36 12.82 16.75 -5.16
C PHE A 36 13.36 15.78 -6.22
N GLN A 37 13.83 16.32 -7.32
CA GLN A 37 14.40 15.53 -8.43
C GLN A 37 15.91 15.27 -8.27
N THR A 38 16.40 15.21 -7.03
CA THR A 38 17.80 14.93 -6.72
C THR A 38 18.00 13.42 -6.53
N ILE A 39 19.09 12.87 -7.06
CA ILE A 39 19.40 11.43 -7.00
C ILE A 39 19.40 10.90 -5.56
N SER A 40 20.00 11.65 -4.62
CA SER A 40 20.06 11.23 -3.21
C SER A 40 18.68 11.13 -2.55
N VAL A 41 17.81 12.10 -2.84
CA VAL A 41 16.43 12.10 -2.33
C VAL A 41 15.61 10.99 -2.97
N TYR A 42 15.86 10.70 -4.24
CA TYR A 42 15.21 9.59 -4.94
C TYR A 42 15.52 8.24 -4.26
N TYR A 43 16.80 7.96 -3.96
CA TYR A 43 17.16 6.71 -3.25
C TYR A 43 16.51 6.62 -1.87
N LEU A 44 16.50 7.70 -1.10
CA LEU A 44 15.87 7.73 0.21
C LEU A 44 14.35 7.46 0.09
N SER A 45 13.71 8.06 -0.90
CA SER A 45 12.29 7.86 -1.17
C SER A 45 11.97 6.42 -1.57
N VAL A 46 12.81 5.77 -2.39
CA VAL A 46 12.66 4.36 -2.76
C VAL A 46 12.76 3.45 -1.54
N ILE A 47 13.68 3.72 -0.63
CA ILE A 47 13.80 2.96 0.63
C ILE A 47 12.52 3.12 1.45
N THR A 48 12.05 4.35 1.64
CA THR A 48 10.81 4.65 2.38
C THR A 48 9.59 3.97 1.73
N LEU A 49 9.54 3.96 0.40
CA LEU A 49 8.51 3.30 -0.39
C LEU A 49 8.52 1.78 -0.17
N GLY A 50 9.70 1.18 -0.11
CA GLY A 50 9.88 -0.24 0.22
C GLY A 50 9.33 -0.59 1.60
N PHE A 51 9.60 0.22 2.61
CA PHE A 51 9.02 0.05 3.95
C PHE A 51 7.49 0.20 3.92
N GLY A 52 6.96 1.21 3.24
CA GLY A 52 5.52 1.41 3.08
C GLY A 52 4.82 0.19 2.49
N PHE A 53 5.33 -0.34 1.39
CA PHE A 53 4.79 -1.58 0.78
C PHE A 53 4.99 -2.81 1.66
N GLY A 54 6.12 -2.91 2.35
CA GLY A 54 6.41 -4.00 3.28
C GLY A 54 5.43 -4.09 4.44
N MET A 55 4.89 -2.94 4.87
CA MET A 55 3.86 -2.86 5.92
C MET A 55 2.44 -3.05 5.36
N THR A 56 2.13 -2.40 4.23
CA THR A 56 0.76 -2.33 3.69
C THR A 56 0.29 -3.67 3.13
N ARG A 57 1.14 -4.39 2.40
CA ARG A 57 0.76 -5.65 1.75
C ARG A 57 0.38 -6.76 2.74
N PRO A 58 1.19 -7.09 3.76
CA PRO A 58 0.81 -8.13 4.71
C PRO A 58 -0.37 -7.71 5.59
N ALA A 59 -0.47 -6.42 5.95
CA ALA A 59 -1.61 -5.90 6.69
C ALA A 59 -2.93 -6.07 5.92
N LEU A 60 -2.92 -5.77 4.62
CA LEU A 60 -4.09 -5.95 3.75
C LEU A 60 -4.48 -7.42 3.63
N ALA A 61 -3.51 -8.31 3.39
CA ALA A 61 -3.76 -9.75 3.26
C ALA A 61 -4.31 -10.35 4.57
N SER A 62 -3.73 -9.98 5.70
CA SER A 62 -4.18 -10.41 7.02
C SER A 62 -5.58 -9.89 7.33
N SER A 63 -5.86 -8.62 7.10
CA SER A 63 -7.17 -8.00 7.32
C SER A 63 -8.25 -8.67 6.48
N LEU A 64 -7.95 -8.97 5.21
CA LEU A 64 -8.91 -9.65 4.35
C LEU A 64 -9.16 -11.09 4.80
N SER A 65 -8.11 -11.82 5.18
CA SER A 65 -8.23 -13.19 5.68
C SER A 65 -9.08 -13.25 6.96
N LEU A 66 -8.81 -12.35 7.92
CA LEU A 66 -9.54 -12.29 9.18
C LEU A 66 -11.01 -11.85 9.03
N SER A 67 -11.32 -11.08 7.99
CA SER A 67 -12.69 -10.62 7.72
C SER A 67 -13.59 -11.71 7.10
N GLN A 68 -13.02 -12.84 6.68
CA GLN A 68 -13.72 -13.93 6.03
C GLN A 68 -13.89 -15.13 6.95
N ASN A 69 -14.99 -15.90 6.73
CA ASN A 69 -15.15 -17.19 7.37
C ASN A 69 -14.05 -18.17 6.91
N PRO A 70 -13.63 -19.14 7.74
CA PRO A 70 -12.57 -20.10 7.41
C PRO A 70 -12.76 -20.78 6.05
N GLU A 71 -14.00 -21.05 5.67
CA GLU A 71 -14.35 -21.68 4.39
C GLU A 71 -14.04 -20.78 3.17
N ASN A 72 -14.05 -19.46 3.34
CA ASN A 72 -13.89 -18.47 2.29
C ASN A 72 -12.48 -17.85 2.23
N GLN A 73 -11.59 -18.20 3.15
CA GLN A 73 -10.24 -17.65 3.20
C GLN A 73 -9.42 -17.96 1.95
N GLY A 74 -9.57 -19.15 1.39
CA GLY A 74 -8.92 -19.52 0.13
C GLY A 74 -9.41 -18.69 -1.06
N SER A 75 -10.69 -18.40 -1.13
CA SER A 75 -11.29 -17.53 -2.14
C SER A 75 -10.79 -16.09 -2.02
N ALA A 76 -10.69 -15.58 -0.80
CA ALA A 76 -10.16 -14.25 -0.53
C ALA A 76 -8.69 -14.11 -0.94
N ALA A 77 -7.86 -15.11 -0.65
CA ALA A 77 -6.47 -15.14 -1.09
C ALA A 77 -6.34 -15.21 -2.61
N GLY A 78 -7.19 -15.99 -3.28
CA GLY A 78 -7.26 -16.06 -4.74
C GLY A 78 -7.68 -14.73 -5.37
N TYR A 79 -8.61 -14.02 -4.74
CA TYR A 79 -9.04 -12.69 -5.19
C TYR A 79 -7.89 -11.68 -5.14
N LEU A 80 -7.17 -11.59 -4.03
CA LEU A 80 -5.98 -10.74 -3.92
C LEU A 80 -4.90 -11.14 -4.94
N GLY A 81 -4.67 -12.44 -5.11
CA GLY A 81 -3.73 -12.98 -6.09
C GLY A 81 -4.07 -12.61 -7.53
N SER A 82 -5.32 -12.32 -7.84
CA SER A 82 -5.79 -11.89 -9.17
C SER A 82 -5.76 -10.37 -9.34
N VAL A 83 -6.20 -9.62 -8.35
CA VAL A 83 -6.31 -8.15 -8.42
C VAL A 83 -4.95 -7.47 -8.54
N ILE A 84 -3.94 -7.97 -7.81
CA ILE A 84 -2.59 -7.39 -7.83
C ILE A 84 -1.94 -7.47 -9.22
N PRO A 85 -1.89 -8.64 -9.90
CA PRO A 85 -1.37 -8.73 -11.26
C PRO A 85 -2.14 -7.87 -12.27
N ILE A 86 -3.47 -7.80 -12.17
CA ILE A 86 -4.30 -6.95 -13.03
C ILE A 86 -3.87 -5.49 -12.86
N GLY A 87 -3.68 -5.04 -11.62
CA GLY A 87 -3.14 -3.71 -11.33
C GLY A 87 -1.79 -3.48 -11.99
N HIS A 88 -0.87 -4.43 -11.89
CA HIS A 88 0.45 -4.32 -12.52
C HIS A 88 0.38 -4.29 -14.05
N MET A 89 -0.54 -5.02 -14.66
CA MET A 89 -0.73 -5.02 -16.11
C MET A 89 -1.37 -3.71 -16.63
N THR A 90 -2.28 -3.13 -15.87
CA THR A 90 -2.96 -1.88 -16.26
C THR A 90 -2.15 -0.62 -15.97
N THR A 91 -1.29 -0.65 -14.97
CA THR A 91 -0.47 0.50 -14.55
C THR A 91 0.34 1.13 -15.69
N PRO A 92 1.06 0.40 -16.56
CA PRO A 92 1.83 1.00 -17.64
C PRO A 92 0.99 1.82 -18.62
N PHE A 93 -0.24 1.39 -18.90
CA PHE A 93 -1.14 2.09 -19.83
C PHE A 93 -1.58 3.46 -19.31
N ILE A 94 -1.63 3.62 -17.99
CA ILE A 94 -1.96 4.89 -17.34
C ILE A 94 -0.70 5.70 -17.06
N ALA A 95 0.33 5.04 -16.54
CA ALA A 95 1.53 5.69 -16.06
C ALA A 95 2.41 6.25 -17.19
N MET A 96 2.56 5.52 -18.30
CA MET A 96 3.43 5.94 -19.40
C MET A 96 2.98 7.25 -20.06
N PRO A 97 1.69 7.45 -20.41
CA PRO A 97 1.25 8.73 -20.96
C PRO A 97 1.48 9.90 -20.00
N ILE A 98 1.22 9.71 -18.73
CA ILE A 98 1.43 10.75 -17.70
C ILE A 98 2.92 11.07 -17.55
N TYR A 99 3.76 10.04 -17.50
CA TYR A 99 5.21 10.19 -17.39
C TYR A 99 5.82 10.88 -18.61
N ALA A 100 5.29 10.63 -19.80
CA ALA A 100 5.72 11.25 -21.04
C ALA A 100 5.49 12.77 -21.09
N ILE A 101 4.43 13.24 -20.39
CA ILE A 101 4.15 14.68 -20.27
C ILE A 101 5.11 15.31 -19.26
N ASN A 102 5.17 14.78 -18.05
CA ASN A 102 6.09 15.21 -17.02
C ASN A 102 6.22 14.10 -15.94
N PRO A 103 7.45 13.65 -15.63
CA PRO A 103 7.66 12.63 -14.59
C PRO A 103 7.04 12.99 -13.23
N SER A 104 7.08 14.26 -12.83
CA SER A 104 6.51 14.72 -11.56
C SER A 104 5.01 14.51 -11.48
N TYR A 105 4.29 14.60 -12.58
CA TYR A 105 2.83 14.39 -12.61
C TYR A 105 2.44 12.96 -12.22
N LEU A 106 3.26 11.98 -12.59
CA LEU A 106 3.03 10.60 -12.19
C LEU A 106 3.11 10.44 -10.66
N TYR A 107 4.09 11.05 -10.04
CA TYR A 107 4.28 11.00 -8.59
C TYR A 107 3.17 11.74 -7.84
N TYR A 108 2.72 12.90 -8.34
CA TYR A 108 1.55 13.60 -7.80
C TYR A 108 0.28 12.76 -7.92
N PHE A 109 0.07 12.14 -9.06
CA PHE A 109 -1.08 11.26 -9.28
C PHE A 109 -1.06 10.07 -8.31
N SER A 110 0.09 9.43 -8.11
CA SER A 110 0.25 8.34 -7.15
C SER A 110 0.00 8.80 -5.71
N SER A 111 0.46 10.00 -5.34
CA SER A 111 0.20 10.59 -4.03
C SER A 111 -1.29 10.81 -3.78
N ILE A 112 -2.01 11.34 -4.78
CA ILE A 112 -3.46 11.56 -4.71
C ILE A 112 -4.21 10.25 -4.53
N LEU A 113 -3.82 9.19 -5.25
CA LEU A 113 -4.42 7.87 -5.09
C LEU A 113 -4.21 7.32 -3.67
N CYS A 114 -3.00 7.47 -3.12
CA CYS A 114 -2.70 7.05 -1.75
C CYS A 114 -3.48 7.86 -0.71
N ILE A 115 -3.64 9.17 -0.91
CA ILE A 115 -4.46 10.02 -0.04
C ILE A 115 -5.93 9.58 -0.10
N THR A 116 -6.45 9.30 -1.28
CA THR A 116 -7.81 8.78 -1.46
C THR A 116 -7.99 7.45 -0.72
N LEU A 117 -6.99 6.57 -0.77
CA LEU A 117 -6.99 5.31 -0.04
C LEU A 117 -7.04 5.53 1.48
N VAL A 118 -6.22 6.46 2.02
CA VAL A 118 -6.25 6.80 3.46
C VAL A 118 -7.60 7.35 3.88
N LEU A 119 -8.17 8.25 3.10
CA LEU A 119 -9.52 8.78 3.37
C LEU A 119 -10.57 7.66 3.37
N PHE A 120 -10.48 6.73 2.42
CA PHE A 120 -11.36 5.57 2.37
C PHE A 120 -11.21 4.68 3.61
N ILE A 121 -9.98 4.41 4.06
CA ILE A 121 -9.70 3.62 5.28
C ILE A 121 -10.30 4.29 6.51
N ILE A 122 -10.19 5.61 6.62
CA ILE A 122 -10.71 6.36 7.77
C ILE A 122 -12.25 6.43 7.76
N LEU A 123 -12.83 6.64 6.58
CA LEU A 123 -14.28 6.85 6.46
C LEU A 123 -15.09 5.56 6.45
N HIS A 124 -14.49 4.42 6.09
CA HIS A 124 -15.22 3.17 5.95
C HIS A 124 -15.38 2.47 7.33
N PRO A 125 -16.64 2.34 7.85
CA PRO A 125 -16.88 1.81 9.20
C PRO A 125 -16.38 0.38 9.39
N LYS A 126 -16.51 -0.48 8.37
CA LYS A 126 -16.06 -1.89 8.42
C LYS A 126 -14.54 -2.06 8.57
N LEU A 127 -13.75 -1.13 8.02
CA LEU A 127 -12.29 -1.14 8.18
C LEU A 127 -11.88 -0.63 9.56
N ARG A 128 -12.71 0.20 10.18
CA ARG A 128 -12.52 0.69 11.52
C ARG A 128 -12.76 -0.39 12.57
N ASP A 129 -13.67 -1.34 12.30
CA ASP A 129 -13.96 -2.49 13.18
C ASP A 129 -12.78 -3.49 13.20
N LEU A 130 -11.89 -3.48 12.18
CA LEU A 130 -10.64 -4.24 12.18
C LEU A 130 -9.62 -3.75 13.24
N LYS A 131 -9.89 -2.60 13.85
CA LYS A 131 -9.08 -2.08 14.96
C LYS A 131 -9.22 -2.90 16.23
N ASP A 132 -10.33 -3.62 16.38
CA ASP A 132 -10.67 -4.42 17.54
C ASP A 132 -10.32 -5.91 17.36
N LEU A 133 -9.74 -6.28 16.23
CA LEU A 133 -9.24 -7.62 15.89
C LEU A 133 -7.72 -7.71 16.04
#